data_0cce1c3a91c761b0e90a59995bd16731
#
_entry.id   0cce1c3a91c761b0e90a59995bd16731
#
_cell.length_a   1.000
_cell.length_b   1.000
_cell.length_c   1.000
_cell.angle_alpha   90.00
_cell.angle_beta   90.00
_cell.angle_gamma   90.00
#
_symmetry.space_group_name_H-M   'P 1'
#
loop_
_entity.id
_entity.type
_entity.pdbx_description
1 polymer ?
#
loop_
_entity_poly.entity_id
_entity_poly.type
_entity_poly.pdbx_seq_one_letter_code
_entity_poly.pdbx_strand_id
1 'polypeptide(L)'
;FPTYLLVGTVVLLITASFIPGRPAIAEELMVMRDGMLALETGVPLHFCHISTAGSVEIIRQLKAHGAPVTAETCPQYFTLTQDAILKKGSLARVNPPLRTQADVEAILAGLQDGTLDCIATDHAPHTAAEKARGLTEAPSGMVGLETALALTLTKLYHEGYLTLEEIAAKMSMNPAKVLGQKWSGLTPGGRADLVLFQLDETWTIQPETFRSKGRNTPFGGMEVQGRNAYTIAGGKIIYRRDEDRKDGNNDVL
;
A
#
# COMPACT_ATOMS: atom_id res chain seq x y z
N PHE A 1 -35.93 -17.38 18.62
CA PHE A 1 -34.68 -17.10 19.33
C PHE A 1 -33.57 -18.15 19.15
N PRO A 2 -33.83 -19.46 18.94
CA PRO A 2 -32.74 -20.45 18.81
C PRO A 2 -32.07 -20.46 17.42
N THR A 3 -32.75 -20.06 16.37
CA THR A 3 -32.27 -20.21 14.97
C THR A 3 -31.12 -19.26 14.61
N TYR A 4 -31.15 -18.04 15.13
CA TYR A 4 -30.10 -17.06 14.89
C TYR A 4 -28.79 -17.40 15.66
N LEU A 5 -28.93 -17.99 16.83
CA LEU A 5 -27.77 -18.43 17.62
C LEU A 5 -27.05 -19.60 16.93
N LEU A 6 -27.82 -20.51 16.32
CA LEU A 6 -27.27 -21.68 15.61
C LEU A 6 -26.54 -21.27 14.33
N VAL A 7 -27.10 -20.32 13.55
CA VAL A 7 -26.46 -19.80 12.34
C VAL A 7 -25.18 -19.03 12.69
N GLY A 8 -25.23 -18.18 13.72
CA GLY A 8 -24.04 -17.47 14.19
C GLY A 8 -22.96 -18.43 14.70
N THR A 9 -23.32 -19.47 15.42
CA THR A 9 -22.38 -20.47 15.94
C THR A 9 -21.81 -21.35 14.82
N VAL A 10 -22.59 -21.72 13.81
CA VAL A 10 -22.12 -22.50 12.66
C VAL A 10 -21.18 -21.66 11.79
N VAL A 11 -21.50 -20.40 11.54
CA VAL A 11 -20.60 -19.49 10.82
C VAL A 11 -19.29 -19.27 11.58
N LEU A 12 -19.34 -19.12 12.91
CA LEU A 12 -18.15 -18.99 13.74
C LEU A 12 -17.31 -20.27 13.75
N LEU A 13 -17.93 -21.44 13.79
CA LEU A 13 -17.24 -22.73 13.76
C LEU A 13 -16.62 -23.01 12.39
N ILE A 14 -17.30 -22.66 11.30
CA ILE A 14 -16.76 -22.81 9.94
C ILE A 14 -15.55 -21.87 9.73
N THR A 15 -15.62 -20.62 10.18
CA THR A 15 -14.50 -19.69 10.11
C THR A 15 -13.34 -20.06 11.03
N ALA A 16 -13.60 -20.70 12.17
CA ALA A 16 -12.57 -21.21 13.07
C ALA A 16 -11.82 -22.45 12.53
N SER A 17 -12.38 -23.15 11.55
CA SER A 17 -11.76 -24.32 10.91
C SER A 17 -10.81 -23.94 9.77
N PHE A 18 -10.80 -22.68 9.34
CA PHE A 18 -9.90 -22.13 8.32
C PHE A 18 -8.80 -21.26 8.98
N ILE A 19 -7.84 -20.81 8.16
CA ILE A 19 -6.81 -19.87 8.60
C ILE A 19 -7.52 -18.65 9.23
N PRO A 20 -7.24 -18.31 10.51
CA PRO A 20 -7.89 -17.19 11.17
C PRO A 20 -7.68 -15.91 10.37
N GLY A 21 -8.76 -15.36 9.83
CA GLY A 21 -8.76 -14.14 9.02
C GLY A 21 -9.38 -12.97 9.78
N ARG A 22 -9.15 -11.76 9.29
CA ARG A 22 -9.86 -10.55 9.72
C ARG A 22 -10.94 -10.25 8.68
N PRO A 23 -12.23 -10.33 9.01
CA PRO A 23 -13.30 -10.10 8.05
C PRO A 23 -13.29 -8.66 7.55
N ALA A 24 -13.70 -8.44 6.29
CA ALA A 24 -13.76 -7.11 5.65
C ALA A 24 -14.59 -6.13 6.48
N ILE A 25 -15.73 -6.59 7.01
CA ILE A 25 -16.63 -5.79 7.84
C ILE A 25 -15.94 -5.14 9.05
N ALA A 26 -14.85 -5.71 9.57
CA ALA A 26 -14.13 -5.13 10.70
C ALA A 26 -13.42 -3.82 10.31
N GLU A 27 -12.91 -3.71 9.08
CA GLU A 27 -12.37 -2.47 8.52
C GLU A 27 -13.49 -1.50 8.19
N GLU A 28 -14.52 -1.96 7.50
CA GLU A 28 -15.64 -1.16 7.03
C GLU A 28 -16.40 -0.45 8.15
N LEU A 29 -16.64 -1.14 9.26
CA LEU A 29 -17.29 -0.55 10.44
C LEU A 29 -16.44 0.57 11.07
N MET A 30 -15.11 0.42 11.10
CA MET A 30 -14.23 1.44 11.64
C MET A 30 -14.18 2.66 10.71
N VAL A 31 -14.08 2.43 9.41
CA VAL A 31 -14.12 3.50 8.39
C VAL A 31 -15.45 4.26 8.46
N MET A 32 -16.58 3.56 8.55
CA MET A 32 -17.90 4.18 8.69
C MET A 32 -17.99 5.01 9.97
N ARG A 33 -17.63 4.44 11.13
CA ARG A 33 -17.70 5.12 12.42
C ARG A 33 -16.89 6.42 12.41
N ASP A 34 -15.62 6.32 12.02
CA ASP A 34 -14.70 7.44 12.09
C ASP A 34 -15.03 8.51 11.03
N GLY A 35 -15.48 8.08 9.84
CA GLY A 35 -15.94 8.97 8.80
C GLY A 35 -17.21 9.74 9.18
N MET A 36 -18.18 9.09 9.84
CA MET A 36 -19.38 9.77 10.37
C MET A 36 -19.01 10.79 11.46
N LEU A 37 -18.04 10.47 12.30
CA LEU A 37 -17.53 11.43 13.30
C LEU A 37 -16.85 12.63 12.62
N ALA A 38 -16.06 12.40 11.59
CA ALA A 38 -15.44 13.48 10.80
C ALA A 38 -16.50 14.36 10.13
N LEU A 39 -17.56 13.76 9.56
CA LEU A 39 -18.68 14.48 8.96
C LEU A 39 -19.41 15.37 9.99
N GLU A 40 -19.73 14.83 11.16
CA GLU A 40 -20.46 15.54 12.20
C GLU A 40 -19.63 16.66 12.83
N THR A 41 -18.34 16.42 13.08
CA THR A 41 -17.47 17.36 13.81
C THR A 41 -16.75 18.35 12.91
N GLY A 42 -16.65 18.08 11.60
CA GLY A 42 -15.84 18.85 10.66
C GLY A 42 -14.33 18.67 10.85
N VAL A 43 -13.87 17.72 11.66
CA VAL A 43 -12.45 17.46 11.90
C VAL A 43 -11.87 16.67 10.72
N PRO A 44 -10.77 17.16 10.09
CA PRO A 44 -10.12 16.41 9.02
C PRO A 44 -9.60 15.04 9.49
N LEU A 45 -9.87 14.02 8.69
CA LEU A 45 -9.46 12.64 8.95
C LEU A 45 -8.79 12.02 7.74
N HIS A 46 -7.75 11.24 7.97
CA HIS A 46 -7.10 10.43 6.93
C HIS A 46 -7.19 8.94 7.27
N PHE A 47 -7.73 8.16 6.33
CA PHE A 47 -7.80 6.70 6.44
C PHE A 47 -6.56 6.07 5.84
N CYS A 48 -5.80 5.33 6.66
CA CYS A 48 -4.62 4.61 6.21
C CYS A 48 -4.98 3.25 5.60
N HIS A 49 -4.19 2.81 4.60
CA HIS A 49 -4.10 1.44 4.05
C HIS A 49 -5.45 0.76 3.77
N ILE A 50 -6.38 1.42 3.09
CA ILE A 50 -7.68 0.86 2.71
C ILE A 50 -7.51 -0.39 1.85
N SER A 51 -8.25 -1.45 2.19
CA SER A 51 -8.11 -2.78 1.58
C SER A 51 -9.40 -3.39 1.05
N THR A 52 -10.59 -2.88 1.40
CA THR A 52 -11.88 -3.51 1.05
C THR A 52 -12.73 -2.66 0.12
N ALA A 53 -13.53 -3.32 -0.71
CA ALA A 53 -14.52 -2.67 -1.59
C ALA A 53 -15.55 -1.86 -0.78
N GLY A 54 -16.00 -2.39 0.34
CA GLY A 54 -16.95 -1.71 1.22
C GLY A 54 -16.36 -0.43 1.81
N SER A 55 -15.08 -0.42 2.23
CA SER A 55 -14.41 0.78 2.71
C SER A 55 -14.30 1.85 1.61
N VAL A 56 -13.96 1.46 0.38
CA VAL A 56 -13.92 2.39 -0.77
C VAL A 56 -15.29 3.03 -0.98
N GLU A 57 -16.36 2.24 -0.98
CA GLU A 57 -17.73 2.77 -1.17
C GLU A 57 -18.14 3.70 -0.02
N ILE A 58 -17.86 3.33 1.23
CA ILE A 58 -18.14 4.17 2.40
C ILE A 58 -17.42 5.52 2.28
N ILE A 59 -16.13 5.52 1.92
CA ILE A 59 -15.34 6.75 1.76
C ILE A 59 -15.91 7.61 0.62
N ARG A 60 -16.33 6.99 -0.48
CA ARG A 60 -16.96 7.69 -1.62
C ARG A 60 -18.23 8.42 -1.16
N GLN A 61 -19.09 7.75 -0.39
CA GLN A 61 -20.30 8.33 0.15
C GLN A 61 -20.01 9.46 1.15
N LEU A 62 -19.05 9.25 2.06
CA LEU A 62 -18.64 10.28 3.02
C LEU A 62 -18.14 11.55 2.31
N LYS A 63 -17.31 11.42 1.29
CA LYS A 63 -16.83 12.55 0.46
C LYS A 63 -17.99 13.23 -0.26
N ALA A 64 -18.92 12.48 -0.83
CA ALA A 64 -20.09 13.02 -1.51
C ALA A 64 -21.00 13.83 -0.55
N HIS A 65 -21.03 13.50 0.73
CA HIS A 65 -21.73 14.22 1.77
C HIS A 65 -20.91 15.36 2.42
N GLY A 66 -19.71 15.62 1.92
CA GLY A 66 -18.87 16.73 2.37
C GLY A 66 -18.03 16.44 3.63
N ALA A 67 -17.88 15.17 4.03
CA ALA A 67 -16.97 14.83 5.10
C ALA A 67 -15.53 15.23 4.75
N PRO A 68 -14.77 15.87 5.65
CA PRO A 68 -13.39 16.28 5.41
C PRO A 68 -12.44 15.08 5.54
N VAL A 69 -12.65 14.07 4.71
CA VAL A 69 -11.88 12.83 4.75
C VAL A 69 -10.98 12.67 3.53
N THR A 70 -9.81 12.09 3.76
CA THR A 70 -8.89 11.59 2.73
C THR A 70 -8.54 10.14 3.03
N ALA A 71 -8.06 9.39 2.03
CA ALA A 71 -7.73 7.99 2.19
C ALA A 71 -6.54 7.58 1.34
N GLU A 72 -5.84 6.55 1.81
CA GLU A 72 -4.74 5.93 1.08
C GLU A 72 -4.92 4.42 0.96
N THR A 73 -4.27 3.86 -0.04
CA THR A 73 -4.06 2.41 -0.17
C THR A 73 -2.57 2.12 -0.39
N CYS A 74 -2.21 0.84 -0.49
CA CYS A 74 -0.82 0.41 -0.66
C CYS A 74 -0.70 -0.56 -1.84
N PRO A 75 0.50 -0.68 -2.46
CA PRO A 75 0.71 -1.52 -3.64
C PRO A 75 0.24 -2.97 -3.49
N GLN A 76 0.34 -3.54 -2.30
CA GLN A 76 -0.12 -4.90 -2.03
C GLN A 76 -1.62 -5.09 -2.26
N TYR A 77 -2.46 -4.06 -2.03
CA TYR A 77 -3.92 -4.15 -2.12
C TYR A 77 -4.46 -3.97 -3.54
N PHE A 78 -3.68 -3.45 -4.47
CA PHE A 78 -4.04 -3.42 -5.88
C PHE A 78 -3.24 -4.38 -6.76
N THR A 79 -2.29 -5.14 -6.17
CA THR A 79 -1.44 -6.09 -6.90
C THR A 79 -1.71 -7.55 -6.53
N LEU A 80 -2.06 -7.82 -5.26
CA LEU A 80 -2.20 -9.17 -4.72
C LEU A 80 -3.61 -9.43 -4.20
N THR A 81 -4.03 -10.69 -4.31
CA THR A 81 -5.22 -11.19 -3.62
C THR A 81 -4.83 -12.05 -2.42
N GLN A 82 -5.83 -12.44 -1.62
CA GLN A 82 -5.67 -13.34 -0.48
C GLN A 82 -5.02 -14.69 -0.85
N ASP A 83 -5.10 -15.10 -2.12
CA ASP A 83 -4.50 -16.34 -2.61
C ASP A 83 -2.95 -16.32 -2.55
N ALA A 84 -2.36 -15.12 -2.43
CA ALA A 84 -0.93 -14.98 -2.21
C ALA A 84 -0.48 -15.68 -0.92
N ILE A 85 -1.35 -15.81 0.09
CA ILE A 85 -1.05 -16.52 1.35
C ILE A 85 -0.76 -18.00 1.09
N LEU A 86 -1.47 -18.63 0.16
CA LEU A 86 -1.27 -20.04 -0.19
C LEU A 86 0.11 -20.30 -0.82
N LYS A 87 0.64 -19.31 -1.54
CA LYS A 87 1.92 -19.43 -2.27
C LYS A 87 3.12 -18.88 -1.49
N LYS A 88 2.91 -17.81 -0.71
CA LYS A 88 3.98 -17.04 -0.05
C LYS A 88 3.93 -17.13 1.49
N GLY A 89 2.92 -17.81 2.04
CA GLY A 89 2.78 -18.01 3.48
C GLY A 89 2.78 -16.71 4.26
N SER A 90 3.52 -16.68 5.35
CA SER A 90 3.63 -15.52 6.24
C SER A 90 4.22 -14.26 5.59
N LEU A 91 4.95 -14.35 4.47
CA LEU A 91 5.43 -13.19 3.72
C LEU A 91 4.27 -12.37 3.16
N ALA A 92 3.12 -13.01 2.86
CA ALA A 92 1.90 -12.33 2.40
C ALA A 92 0.96 -11.93 3.56
N ARG A 93 1.35 -12.18 4.83
CA ARG A 93 0.58 -11.75 5.99
C ARG A 93 0.81 -10.27 6.28
N VAL A 94 -0.23 -9.47 6.06
CA VAL A 94 -0.28 -8.02 6.30
C VAL A 94 -1.52 -7.64 7.12
N ASN A 95 -1.59 -6.42 7.56
CA ASN A 95 -2.74 -5.85 8.25
C ASN A 95 -3.01 -4.42 7.76
N PRO A 96 -4.17 -4.19 7.12
CA PRO A 96 -5.27 -5.12 6.77
C PRO A 96 -4.82 -6.34 5.96
N PRO A 97 -5.56 -7.46 6.00
CA PRO A 97 -5.22 -8.63 5.18
C PRO A 97 -5.41 -8.35 3.68
N LEU A 98 -4.68 -9.07 2.84
CA LEU A 98 -5.00 -9.16 1.41
C LEU A 98 -6.42 -9.70 1.24
N ARG A 99 -7.13 -9.19 0.23
CA ARG A 99 -8.55 -9.42 0.04
C ARG A 99 -8.84 -10.20 -1.26
N THR A 100 -10.10 -10.22 -1.65
CA THR A 100 -10.57 -10.86 -2.87
C THR A 100 -10.19 -10.06 -4.12
N GLN A 101 -10.38 -10.65 -5.30
CA GLN A 101 -10.21 -9.95 -6.56
C GLN A 101 -11.19 -8.77 -6.71
N ALA A 102 -12.42 -8.90 -6.23
CA ALA A 102 -13.40 -7.81 -6.25
C ALA A 102 -12.96 -6.60 -5.40
N ASP A 103 -12.27 -6.85 -4.28
CA ASP A 103 -11.69 -5.77 -3.48
C ASP A 103 -10.54 -5.08 -4.22
N VAL A 104 -9.67 -5.83 -4.89
CA VAL A 104 -8.61 -5.28 -5.76
C VAL A 104 -9.20 -4.37 -6.83
N GLU A 105 -10.25 -4.81 -7.52
CA GLU A 105 -10.94 -4.03 -8.56
C GLU A 105 -11.56 -2.75 -7.99
N ALA A 106 -12.16 -2.81 -6.81
CA ALA A 106 -12.70 -1.63 -6.13
C ALA A 106 -11.61 -0.62 -5.72
N ILE A 107 -10.45 -1.11 -5.25
CA ILE A 107 -9.30 -0.25 -4.96
C ILE A 107 -8.80 0.46 -6.24
N LEU A 108 -8.67 -0.27 -7.34
CA LEU A 108 -8.28 0.30 -8.64
C LEU A 108 -9.26 1.38 -9.09
N ALA A 109 -10.58 1.09 -9.02
CA ALA A 109 -11.62 2.07 -9.33
C ALA A 109 -11.56 3.29 -8.40
N GLY A 110 -11.35 3.09 -7.09
CA GLY A 110 -11.23 4.17 -6.12
C GLY A 110 -9.98 5.05 -6.33
N LEU A 111 -8.90 4.48 -6.88
CA LEU A 111 -7.73 5.27 -7.31
C LEU A 111 -8.04 6.10 -8.56
N GLN A 112 -8.80 5.56 -9.51
CA GLN A 112 -9.17 6.26 -10.75
C GLN A 112 -10.16 7.40 -10.51
N ASP A 113 -11.19 7.18 -9.71
CA ASP A 113 -12.24 8.18 -9.47
C ASP A 113 -11.90 9.22 -8.38
N GLY A 114 -10.73 9.09 -7.74
CA GLY A 114 -10.28 10.02 -6.70
C GLY A 114 -10.86 9.75 -5.31
N THR A 115 -11.57 8.66 -5.11
CA THR A 115 -12.00 8.21 -3.77
C THR A 115 -10.80 7.94 -2.87
N LEU A 116 -9.76 7.31 -3.43
CA LEU A 116 -8.46 7.11 -2.77
C LEU A 116 -7.48 8.19 -3.24
N ASP A 117 -7.02 9.01 -2.30
CA ASP A 117 -6.20 10.20 -2.56
C ASP A 117 -4.73 9.87 -2.73
N CYS A 118 -4.21 8.90 -1.97
CA CYS A 118 -2.79 8.63 -1.84
C CYS A 118 -2.46 7.15 -2.05
N ILE A 119 -1.21 6.91 -2.41
CA ILE A 119 -0.56 5.59 -2.42
C ILE A 119 0.59 5.64 -1.42
N ALA A 120 0.47 4.88 -0.32
CA ALA A 120 1.49 4.72 0.72
C ALA A 120 2.18 3.36 0.61
N THR A 121 3.21 3.12 1.41
CA THR A 121 3.98 1.87 1.34
C THR A 121 3.60 0.86 2.41
N ASP A 122 3.12 1.31 3.55
CA ASP A 122 2.94 0.49 4.76
C ASP A 122 4.20 -0.35 5.05
N HIS A 123 5.37 0.29 4.97
CA HIS A 123 6.66 -0.38 5.12
C HIS A 123 6.86 -0.90 6.54
N ALA A 124 6.77 -2.23 6.70
CA ALA A 124 6.85 -2.92 7.99
C ALA A 124 7.91 -4.04 7.94
N PRO A 125 9.20 -3.72 8.19
CA PRO A 125 10.28 -4.68 8.15
C PRO A 125 10.22 -5.63 9.36
N HIS A 126 10.38 -6.93 9.08
CA HIS A 126 10.48 -7.99 10.07
C HIS A 126 11.65 -8.91 9.72
N THR A 127 12.20 -9.58 10.73
CA THR A 127 13.27 -10.55 10.54
C THR A 127 12.76 -11.83 9.88
N ALA A 128 13.65 -12.57 9.23
CA ALA A 128 13.34 -13.89 8.68
C ALA A 128 12.84 -14.85 9.77
N ALA A 129 13.42 -14.80 10.97
CA ALA A 129 13.02 -15.64 12.08
C ALA A 129 11.59 -15.34 12.58
N GLU A 130 11.19 -14.06 12.61
CA GLU A 130 9.83 -13.67 12.96
C GLU A 130 8.83 -14.15 11.91
N LYS A 131 9.14 -13.98 10.63
CA LYS A 131 8.28 -14.44 9.53
C LYS A 131 8.22 -15.98 9.43
N ALA A 132 9.23 -16.69 9.90
CA ALA A 132 9.25 -18.15 9.91
C ALA A 132 8.32 -18.80 10.97
N ARG A 133 7.73 -18.02 11.88
CA ARG A 133 6.82 -18.55 12.93
C ARG A 133 5.49 -19.09 12.40
N GLY A 134 5.26 -19.04 11.09
CA GLY A 134 4.02 -19.50 10.46
C GLY A 134 2.92 -18.43 10.42
N LEU A 135 1.77 -18.79 9.82
CA LEU A 135 0.72 -17.82 9.52
C LEU A 135 0.04 -17.20 10.75
N THR A 136 -0.06 -17.94 11.84
CA THR A 136 -0.77 -17.50 13.05
C THR A 136 0.08 -16.63 13.96
N GLU A 137 1.38 -16.89 14.02
CA GLU A 137 2.30 -16.26 14.98
C GLU A 137 3.23 -15.21 14.36
N ALA A 138 3.48 -15.31 13.05
CA ALA A 138 4.33 -14.32 12.39
C ALA A 138 3.69 -12.92 12.49
N PRO A 139 4.47 -11.86 12.71
CA PRO A 139 3.93 -10.50 12.69
C PRO A 139 3.39 -10.14 11.31
N SER A 140 2.34 -9.32 11.27
CA SER A 140 1.81 -8.76 10.03
C SER A 140 2.72 -7.66 9.52
N GLY A 141 2.94 -7.62 8.21
CA GLY A 141 3.73 -6.58 7.54
C GLY A 141 4.68 -7.13 6.48
N MET A 142 5.01 -6.24 5.55
CA MET A 142 6.02 -6.47 4.51
C MET A 142 6.83 -5.21 4.26
N VAL A 143 8.03 -5.34 3.70
CA VAL A 143 8.78 -4.18 3.23
C VAL A 143 8.17 -3.65 1.93
N GLY A 144 8.08 -2.33 1.78
CA GLY A 144 7.41 -1.69 0.65
C GLY A 144 8.19 -0.55 0.00
N LEU A 145 9.13 0.12 0.71
CA LEU A 145 9.80 1.33 0.22
C LEU A 145 10.52 1.12 -1.12
N GLU A 146 11.19 0.00 -1.31
CA GLU A 146 12.02 -0.25 -2.49
C GLU A 146 11.25 -0.85 -3.67
N THR A 147 9.98 -1.22 -3.45
CA THR A 147 9.14 -1.84 -4.48
C THR A 147 7.93 -1.00 -4.87
N ALA A 148 7.53 -0.03 -4.03
CA ALA A 148 6.28 0.71 -4.22
C ALA A 148 6.18 1.42 -5.57
N LEU A 149 7.23 2.13 -6.01
CA LEU A 149 7.23 2.82 -7.29
C LEU A 149 7.08 1.84 -8.46
N ALA A 150 7.90 0.78 -8.48
CA ALA A 150 7.87 -0.19 -9.58
C ALA A 150 6.54 -0.96 -9.64
N LEU A 151 5.99 -1.39 -8.50
CA LEU A 151 4.67 -2.02 -8.44
C LEU A 151 3.56 -1.08 -8.92
N THR A 152 3.62 0.18 -8.51
CA THR A 152 2.67 1.21 -8.94
C THR A 152 2.75 1.46 -10.44
N LEU A 153 3.95 1.62 -11.00
CA LEU A 153 4.14 1.80 -12.45
C LEU A 153 3.69 0.59 -13.22
N THR A 154 4.09 -0.61 -12.80
CA THR A 154 3.68 -1.87 -13.44
C THR A 154 2.17 -2.02 -13.49
N LYS A 155 1.52 -1.86 -12.32
CA LYS A 155 0.09 -2.13 -12.21
C LYS A 155 -0.80 -0.98 -12.68
N LEU A 156 -0.44 0.26 -12.35
CA LEU A 156 -1.35 1.38 -12.59
C LEU A 156 -1.05 2.12 -13.89
N TYR A 157 0.22 2.31 -14.25
CA TYR A 157 0.58 3.00 -15.47
C TYR A 157 0.58 2.08 -16.69
N HIS A 158 1.34 0.99 -16.66
CA HIS A 158 1.47 0.10 -17.82
C HIS A 158 0.20 -0.68 -18.16
N GLU A 159 -0.67 -0.92 -17.17
CA GLU A 159 -2.01 -1.49 -17.42
C GLU A 159 -3.06 -0.41 -17.74
N GLY A 160 -2.72 0.90 -17.76
CA GLY A 160 -3.57 1.99 -18.21
C GLY A 160 -4.63 2.44 -17.21
N TYR A 161 -4.47 2.19 -15.92
CA TYR A 161 -5.37 2.69 -14.89
C TYR A 161 -5.15 4.16 -14.56
N LEU A 162 -3.89 4.62 -14.49
CA LEU A 162 -3.51 5.99 -14.15
C LEU A 162 -2.42 6.53 -15.07
N THR A 163 -2.42 7.84 -15.27
CA THR A 163 -1.33 8.58 -15.91
C THR A 163 -0.15 8.78 -14.95
N LEU A 164 1.01 9.20 -15.47
CA LEU A 164 2.18 9.52 -14.62
C LEU A 164 1.90 10.72 -13.70
N GLU A 165 1.15 11.70 -14.17
CA GLU A 165 0.73 12.87 -13.40
C GLU A 165 -0.14 12.47 -12.22
N GLU A 166 -1.10 11.56 -12.42
CA GLU A 166 -1.96 11.04 -11.36
C GLU A 166 -1.17 10.22 -10.34
N ILE A 167 -0.20 9.41 -10.80
CA ILE A 167 0.70 8.67 -9.91
C ILE A 167 1.57 9.64 -9.10
N ALA A 168 2.15 10.66 -9.73
CA ALA A 168 2.93 11.70 -9.04
C ALA A 168 2.06 12.45 -8.01
N ALA A 169 0.81 12.75 -8.35
CA ALA A 169 -0.13 13.35 -7.41
C ALA A 169 -0.37 12.43 -6.21
N LYS A 170 -0.68 11.14 -6.44
CA LYS A 170 -1.03 10.19 -5.37
C LYS A 170 0.17 9.74 -4.51
N MET A 171 1.39 9.75 -5.04
CA MET A 171 2.59 9.35 -4.30
C MET A 171 3.38 10.52 -3.71
N SER A 172 3.08 11.78 -4.12
CA SER A 172 3.88 12.94 -3.71
C SER A 172 3.01 14.13 -3.29
N MET A 173 2.27 14.73 -4.22
CA MET A 173 1.53 15.98 -3.97
C MET A 173 0.41 15.80 -2.91
N ASN A 174 -0.41 14.76 -3.04
CA ASN A 174 -1.53 14.53 -2.12
C ASN A 174 -1.05 14.14 -0.72
N PRO A 175 -0.06 13.23 -0.53
CA PRO A 175 0.54 12.99 0.77
C PRO A 175 1.08 14.26 1.43
N ALA A 176 1.76 15.13 0.67
CA ALA A 176 2.24 16.40 1.21
C ALA A 176 1.09 17.29 1.71
N LYS A 177 -0.04 17.35 0.99
CA LYS A 177 -1.25 18.08 1.41
C LYS A 177 -1.86 17.49 2.68
N VAL A 178 -1.98 16.16 2.77
CA VAL A 178 -2.49 15.45 3.96
C VAL A 178 -1.64 15.78 5.19
N LEU A 179 -0.32 15.85 5.03
CA LEU A 179 0.63 16.18 6.09
C LEU A 179 0.76 17.69 6.34
N GLY A 180 0.00 18.54 5.66
CA GLY A 180 0.10 20.00 5.79
C GLY A 180 1.43 20.58 5.31
N GLN A 181 2.18 19.85 4.49
CA GLN A 181 3.47 20.29 3.96
C GLN A 181 3.31 21.12 2.70
N LYS A 182 4.19 22.11 2.54
CA LYS A 182 4.28 22.87 1.28
C LYS A 182 4.91 22.00 0.20
N TRP A 183 4.17 21.80 -0.88
CA TRP A 183 4.66 21.11 -2.07
C TRP A 183 4.91 22.16 -3.18
N SER A 184 6.14 22.25 -3.68
CA SER A 184 6.53 23.24 -4.68
C SER A 184 6.51 22.68 -6.11
N GLY A 185 6.42 21.38 -6.29
CA GLY A 185 6.56 20.74 -7.60
C GLY A 185 7.91 21.03 -8.24
N LEU A 186 7.93 20.93 -9.58
CA LEU A 186 9.10 21.26 -10.41
C LEU A 186 9.07 22.74 -10.81
N THR A 187 9.19 23.65 -9.84
CA THR A 187 9.19 25.09 -10.08
C THR A 187 10.55 25.71 -9.76
N PRO A 188 11.03 26.71 -10.55
CA PRO A 188 12.25 27.43 -10.21
C PRO A 188 12.18 28.05 -8.81
N GLY A 189 13.23 27.87 -8.01
CA GLY A 189 13.28 28.32 -6.61
C GLY A 189 12.61 27.36 -5.61
N GLY A 190 11.97 26.29 -6.09
CA GLY A 190 11.44 25.25 -5.23
C GLY A 190 12.53 24.34 -4.65
N ARG A 191 12.17 23.54 -3.64
CA ARG A 191 13.08 22.54 -3.08
C ARG A 191 13.33 21.43 -4.10
N ALA A 192 14.59 21.13 -4.36
CA ALA A 192 14.98 20.07 -5.30
C ALA A 192 14.98 18.70 -4.59
N ASP A 193 13.78 18.12 -4.41
CA ASP A 193 13.55 16.72 -3.99
C ASP A 193 12.97 15.99 -5.19
N LEU A 194 13.78 15.19 -5.89
CA LEU A 194 13.45 14.64 -7.19
C LEU A 194 13.79 13.14 -7.25
N VAL A 195 13.00 12.41 -8.00
CA VAL A 195 13.29 11.03 -8.41
C VAL A 195 13.33 10.98 -9.94
N LEU A 196 14.41 10.44 -10.50
CA LEU A 196 14.51 10.10 -11.92
C LEU A 196 14.48 8.58 -12.07
N PHE A 197 13.61 8.09 -12.93
CA PHE A 197 13.47 6.64 -13.14
C PHE A 197 13.33 6.30 -14.64
N GLN A 198 13.72 5.08 -14.98
CA GLN A 198 13.54 4.51 -16.32
C GLN A 198 12.16 3.84 -16.35
N LEU A 199 11.23 4.42 -17.11
CA LEU A 199 9.82 4.03 -17.09
C LEU A 199 9.59 2.58 -17.55
N ASP A 200 10.22 2.21 -18.68
CA ASP A 200 9.99 0.95 -19.38
C ASP A 200 11.02 -0.13 -19.01
N GLU A 201 11.97 0.17 -18.11
CA GLU A 201 12.98 -0.81 -17.72
C GLU A 201 12.35 -1.93 -16.89
N THR A 202 12.42 -3.14 -17.42
CA THR A 202 11.96 -4.35 -16.75
C THR A 202 13.06 -4.93 -15.87
N TRP A 203 12.71 -5.34 -14.65
CA TRP A 203 13.64 -5.97 -13.71
C TRP A 203 12.91 -6.90 -12.75
N THR A 204 13.64 -7.83 -12.17
CA THR A 204 13.09 -8.78 -11.18
C THR A 204 13.39 -8.30 -9.77
N ILE A 205 12.36 -8.30 -8.92
CA ILE A 205 12.51 -7.97 -7.49
C ILE A 205 13.37 -9.02 -6.81
N GLN A 206 14.50 -8.59 -6.26
CA GLN A 206 15.47 -9.43 -5.54
C GLN A 206 15.60 -8.93 -4.09
N PRO A 207 14.89 -9.52 -3.12
CA PRO A 207 14.89 -9.06 -1.74
C PRO A 207 16.28 -9.02 -1.10
N GLU A 208 17.20 -9.85 -1.59
CA GLU A 208 18.60 -9.92 -1.14
C GLU A 208 19.35 -8.60 -1.36
N THR A 209 18.94 -7.83 -2.38
CA THR A 209 19.58 -6.57 -2.77
C THR A 209 18.99 -5.35 -2.05
N PHE A 210 17.95 -5.52 -1.23
CA PHE A 210 17.32 -4.41 -0.53
C PHE A 210 18.27 -3.77 0.49
N ARG A 211 18.20 -2.44 0.61
CA ARG A 211 18.89 -1.66 1.64
C ARG A 211 18.19 -1.79 2.99
N SER A 212 16.90 -2.03 3.01
CA SER A 212 16.17 -2.36 4.22
C SER A 212 16.80 -3.57 4.91
N LYS A 213 16.93 -3.52 6.24
CA LYS A 213 17.36 -4.69 7.05
C LYS A 213 16.35 -5.84 6.99
N GLY A 214 15.05 -5.52 6.90
CA GLY A 214 14.00 -6.48 6.61
C GLY A 214 13.95 -6.80 5.12
N ARG A 215 13.68 -8.07 4.79
CA ARG A 215 13.57 -8.58 3.41
C ARG A 215 12.26 -9.33 3.21
N ASN A 216 11.33 -9.15 4.12
CA ASN A 216 10.04 -9.81 4.18
C ASN A 216 9.07 -9.23 3.15
N THR A 217 9.09 -9.78 1.95
CA THR A 217 8.19 -9.40 0.85
C THR A 217 7.67 -10.62 0.11
N PRO A 218 6.38 -10.66 -0.27
CA PRO A 218 5.84 -11.69 -1.16
C PRO A 218 6.22 -11.48 -2.63
N PHE A 219 6.71 -10.29 -2.97
CA PHE A 219 7.03 -9.89 -4.35
C PHE A 219 8.36 -10.43 -4.87
N GLY A 220 9.18 -11.09 -4.05
CA GLY A 220 10.44 -11.68 -4.48
C GLY A 220 10.27 -12.59 -5.68
N GLY A 221 11.06 -12.37 -6.75
CA GLY A 221 10.99 -13.06 -8.01
C GLY A 221 9.95 -12.49 -9.00
N MET A 222 9.18 -11.49 -8.63
CA MET A 222 8.23 -10.83 -9.53
C MET A 222 8.96 -9.90 -10.50
N GLU A 223 8.60 -9.96 -11.77
CA GLU A 223 9.04 -9.03 -12.79
C GLU A 223 8.18 -7.76 -12.73
N VAL A 224 8.83 -6.61 -12.74
CA VAL A 224 8.19 -5.29 -12.66
C VAL A 224 8.83 -4.33 -13.63
N GLN A 225 8.11 -3.25 -13.97
CA GLN A 225 8.57 -2.18 -14.84
C GLN A 225 8.77 -0.89 -14.03
N GLY A 226 9.70 -0.07 -14.51
CA GLY A 226 10.03 1.19 -13.84
C GLY A 226 11.13 1.02 -12.78
N ARG A 227 12.27 1.62 -13.02
CA ARG A 227 13.43 1.49 -12.14
C ARG A 227 14.07 2.82 -11.81
N ASN A 228 14.26 3.07 -10.52
CA ASN A 228 14.89 4.29 -10.05
C ASN A 228 16.35 4.39 -10.57
N ALA A 229 16.69 5.54 -11.12
CA ALA A 229 18.04 5.86 -11.59
C ALA A 229 18.77 6.82 -10.64
N TYR A 230 18.05 7.86 -10.18
CA TYR A 230 18.59 8.87 -9.27
C TYR A 230 17.55 9.27 -8.24
N THR A 231 18.01 9.53 -7.01
CA THR A 231 17.23 10.27 -6.01
C THR A 231 18.03 11.50 -5.58
N ILE A 232 17.37 12.65 -5.63
CA ILE A 232 17.92 13.93 -5.22
C ILE A 232 17.11 14.43 -4.03
N ALA A 233 17.78 14.79 -2.94
CA ALA A 233 17.15 15.36 -1.76
C ALA A 233 17.87 16.66 -1.38
N GLY A 234 17.11 17.76 -1.25
CA GLY A 234 17.67 19.07 -0.95
C GLY A 234 18.75 19.52 -1.96
N GLY A 235 18.60 19.17 -3.24
CA GLY A 235 19.55 19.50 -4.29
C GLY A 235 20.79 18.61 -4.36
N LYS A 236 20.89 17.58 -3.52
CA LYS A 236 22.03 16.64 -3.52
C LYS A 236 21.58 15.28 -4.06
N ILE A 237 22.41 14.66 -4.91
CA ILE A 237 22.22 13.27 -5.32
C ILE A 237 22.54 12.39 -4.13
N ILE A 238 21.55 11.70 -3.59
CA ILE A 238 21.67 10.77 -2.46
C ILE A 238 21.64 9.30 -2.88
N TYR A 239 21.25 9.06 -4.12
CA TYR A 239 21.26 7.72 -4.73
C TYR A 239 21.55 7.83 -6.22
N ARG A 240 22.47 6.96 -6.71
CA ARG A 240 22.76 6.75 -8.12
C ARG A 240 22.96 5.27 -8.37
N ARG A 241 22.14 4.68 -9.22
CA ARG A 241 22.11 3.22 -9.44
C ARG A 241 23.44 2.62 -9.89
N ASP A 242 24.19 3.29 -10.76
CA ASP A 242 25.42 2.73 -11.35
C ASP A 242 26.62 2.77 -10.38
N GLU A 243 26.62 3.67 -9.42
CA GLU A 243 27.66 3.75 -8.37
C GLU A 243 27.46 2.67 -7.30
N ASP A 244 26.23 2.37 -6.94
CA ASP A 244 25.90 1.32 -5.97
C ASP A 244 26.28 -0.11 -6.44
N ARG A 245 26.56 -0.31 -7.72
CA ARG A 245 27.06 -1.59 -8.25
C ARG A 245 28.57 -1.75 -8.11
N LYS A 246 29.33 -0.67 -7.97
CA LYS A 246 30.79 -0.70 -7.91
C LYS A 246 31.34 -0.81 -6.49
N ASP A 247 30.59 -0.28 -5.54
CA ASP A 247 31.01 -0.27 -4.15
C ASP A 247 30.23 -1.37 -3.41
N GLY A 248 30.78 -2.59 -3.39
CA GLY A 248 30.31 -3.66 -2.52
C GLY A 248 30.46 -3.33 -1.02
N ASN A 249 30.38 -2.07 -0.68
CA ASN A 249 30.56 -1.52 0.66
C ASN A 249 29.18 -1.21 1.26
N ASN A 250 28.76 -2.07 2.15
CA ASN A 250 27.58 -1.92 3.02
C ASN A 250 27.84 -0.93 4.16
N ASP A 251 28.18 0.29 3.90
CA ASP A 251 28.22 1.31 4.95
C ASP A 251 26.87 2.02 5.04
N VAL A 252 26.11 1.54 6.01
CA VAL A 252 24.81 2.05 6.46
C VAL A 252 25.04 3.39 7.16
N LEU A 253 24.37 4.44 6.65
CA LEU A 253 24.03 5.61 7.44
C LEU A 253 22.81 5.36 8.31
#